data_1418e9951e7cedc3b92495cae6b38928
#
_entry.id   1418e9951e7cedc3b92495cae6b38928
#
_cell.length_a   1.000
_cell.length_b   1.000
_cell.length_c   1.000
_cell.angle_alpha   90.00
_cell.angle_beta   90.00
_cell.angle_gamma   90.00
#
_symmetry.space_group_name_H-M   'P 1'
#
loop_
_entity.id
_entity.type
_entity.pdbx_description
1 polymer ?
#
loop_
_entity_poly.entity_id
_entity_poly.type
_entity_poly.pdbx_seq_one_letter_code
_entity_poly.pdbx_strand_id
1 'polypeptide(L)'
;MIDTFEIRGHGLLLRGWRAGDEGDAAAVLRGFGDPEFRRWNTPLVPVDDLAAAHEYLRARQNALASGESVACCVTDESTGEVLGNVAVSAITPAFRSARVGYWVLPEARGRRVATRALSLASRLAFGELGLYRIELDHALGHEVSCRVAERGGYRYEGTLRGAMFEEERRDAFRDMHLHARLASDPEPPVA
;
A
#
# COMPACT_ATOMS: atom_id res chain seq x y z
N MET A 1 -6.40 -5.64 -19.44
CA MET A 1 -7.25 -4.78 -18.58
C MET A 1 -7.72 -5.66 -17.44
N ILE A 2 -7.37 -5.33 -16.20
CA ILE A 2 -7.74 -6.13 -15.01
C ILE A 2 -8.98 -5.45 -14.43
N ASP A 3 -10.18 -5.86 -14.87
CA ASP A 3 -11.44 -5.25 -14.40
C ASP A 3 -11.85 -5.72 -12.99
N THR A 4 -11.49 -6.94 -12.64
CA THR A 4 -11.64 -7.51 -11.28
C THR A 4 -10.50 -8.49 -11.05
N PHE A 5 -9.88 -8.40 -9.88
CA PHE A 5 -8.86 -9.36 -9.47
C PHE A 5 -9.08 -9.76 -8.02
N GLU A 6 -8.77 -10.98 -7.72
CA GLU A 6 -8.70 -11.52 -6.36
C GLU A 6 -7.42 -12.31 -6.21
N ILE A 7 -6.65 -12.00 -5.18
CA ILE A 7 -5.42 -12.70 -4.85
C ILE A 7 -5.53 -13.22 -3.43
N ARG A 8 -5.47 -14.54 -3.30
CA ARG A 8 -5.60 -15.23 -2.02
C ARG A 8 -4.26 -15.75 -1.54
N GLY A 9 -4.07 -15.75 -0.26
CA GLY A 9 -2.92 -16.35 0.39
C GLY A 9 -2.67 -15.81 1.78
N HIS A 10 -2.00 -16.59 2.59
CA HIS A 10 -1.63 -16.23 3.96
C HIS A 10 -2.83 -15.81 4.83
N GLY A 11 -4.05 -16.35 4.57
CA GLY A 11 -5.28 -15.98 5.26
C GLY A 11 -5.79 -14.57 4.92
N LEU A 12 -5.35 -14.01 3.80
CA LEU A 12 -5.80 -12.73 3.27
C LEU A 12 -6.40 -12.90 1.88
N LEU A 13 -7.37 -12.03 1.59
CA LEU A 13 -7.86 -11.79 0.24
C LEU A 13 -7.54 -10.34 -0.13
N LEU A 14 -6.76 -10.14 -1.21
CA LEU A 14 -6.59 -8.86 -1.86
C LEU A 14 -7.61 -8.76 -3.00
N ARG A 15 -8.44 -7.73 -2.97
CA ARG A 15 -9.45 -7.44 -4.00
C ARG A 15 -9.43 -5.97 -4.40
N GLY A 16 -10.04 -5.65 -5.51
CA GLY A 16 -10.29 -4.26 -5.86
C GLY A 16 -11.18 -3.56 -4.82
N TRP A 17 -10.94 -2.27 -4.61
CA TRP A 17 -11.82 -1.40 -3.85
C TRP A 17 -13.14 -1.16 -4.60
N ARG A 18 -14.25 -1.06 -3.88
CA ARG A 18 -15.61 -0.87 -4.43
C ARG A 18 -16.09 0.54 -4.11
N ALA A 19 -16.08 1.42 -5.10
CA ALA A 19 -16.42 2.84 -4.90
C ALA A 19 -17.88 3.09 -4.45
N GLY A 20 -18.79 2.17 -4.74
CA GLY A 20 -20.20 2.22 -4.30
C GLY A 20 -20.49 1.49 -3.01
N ASP A 21 -19.50 0.91 -2.34
CA ASP A 21 -19.67 0.12 -1.11
C ASP A 21 -19.43 1.00 0.12
N GLU A 22 -20.44 1.11 0.97
CA GLU A 22 -20.39 1.91 2.21
C GLU A 22 -19.36 1.37 3.20
N GLY A 23 -19.17 0.04 3.27
CA GLY A 23 -18.18 -0.59 4.15
C GLY A 23 -16.75 -0.27 3.73
N ASP A 24 -16.48 -0.29 2.43
CA ASP A 24 -15.19 0.08 1.88
C ASP A 24 -14.91 1.58 2.10
N ALA A 25 -15.89 2.46 1.89
CA ALA A 25 -15.77 3.89 2.16
C ALA A 25 -15.53 4.19 3.65
N ALA A 26 -16.28 3.54 4.54
CA ALA A 26 -16.09 3.65 5.98
C ALA A 26 -14.70 3.16 6.43
N ALA A 27 -14.18 2.08 5.83
CA ALA A 27 -12.84 1.57 6.14
C ALA A 27 -11.75 2.56 5.70
N VAL A 28 -11.88 3.18 4.51
CA VAL A 28 -10.96 4.21 4.03
C VAL A 28 -10.99 5.42 4.98
N LEU A 29 -12.20 5.91 5.33
CA LEU A 29 -12.35 7.05 6.25
C LEU A 29 -11.68 6.77 7.61
N ARG A 30 -11.89 5.57 8.18
CA ARG A 30 -11.21 5.16 9.43
C ARG A 30 -9.69 5.12 9.28
N GLY A 31 -9.19 4.55 8.17
CA GLY A 31 -7.75 4.45 7.90
C GLY A 31 -7.07 5.81 7.80
N PHE A 32 -7.68 6.77 7.09
CA PHE A 32 -7.16 8.13 6.94
C PHE A 32 -7.37 8.98 8.19
N GLY A 33 -8.39 8.69 9.00
CA GLY A 33 -8.64 9.33 10.28
C GLY A 33 -7.73 8.86 11.42
N ASP A 34 -7.00 7.76 11.22
CA ASP A 34 -6.13 7.19 12.24
C ASP A 34 -4.92 8.10 12.54
N PRO A 35 -4.68 8.49 13.80
CA PRO A 35 -3.56 9.36 14.17
C PRO A 35 -2.19 8.79 13.81
N GLU A 36 -2.00 7.47 13.89
CA GLU A 36 -0.73 6.83 13.51
C GLU A 36 -0.53 6.88 11.99
N PHE A 37 -1.58 6.73 11.19
CA PHE A 37 -1.49 6.95 9.75
C PHE A 37 -1.08 8.39 9.44
N ARG A 38 -1.72 9.40 10.04
CA ARG A 38 -1.45 10.83 9.84
C ARG A 38 -0.04 11.22 10.27
N ARG A 39 0.45 10.64 11.36
CA ARG A 39 1.82 10.84 11.83
C ARG A 39 2.86 10.50 10.78
N TRP A 40 2.65 9.43 10.02
CA TRP A 40 3.62 8.91 9.06
C TRP A 40 3.33 9.26 7.60
N ASN A 41 2.17 9.84 7.33
CA ASN A 41 1.74 10.19 5.99
C ASN A 41 1.11 11.58 5.96
N THR A 42 1.31 12.29 4.85
CA THR A 42 0.59 13.54 4.57
C THR A 42 -0.14 13.37 3.24
N PRO A 43 -1.39 12.90 3.25
CA PRO A 43 -2.16 12.71 2.03
C PRO A 43 -2.28 14.03 1.25
N LEU A 44 -2.06 13.99 -0.07
CA LEU A 44 -2.22 15.17 -0.92
C LEU A 44 -3.69 15.60 -1.03
N VAL A 45 -4.61 14.63 -0.97
CA VAL A 45 -6.05 14.85 -0.94
C VAL A 45 -6.56 14.33 0.41
N PRO A 46 -7.12 15.21 1.26
CA PRO A 46 -7.71 14.80 2.53
C PRO A 46 -8.92 13.86 2.31
N VAL A 47 -9.14 12.97 3.26
CA VAL A 47 -10.32 12.11 3.32
C VAL A 47 -10.94 12.29 4.71
N ASP A 48 -11.78 13.30 4.83
CA ASP A 48 -12.32 13.73 6.12
C ASP A 48 -13.80 13.38 6.31
N ASP A 49 -14.47 12.91 5.24
CA ASP A 49 -15.86 12.45 5.28
C ASP A 49 -16.11 11.28 4.29
N LEU A 50 -17.30 10.71 4.34
CA LEU A 50 -17.69 9.60 3.46
C LEU A 50 -17.71 9.99 1.98
N ALA A 51 -18.08 11.24 1.64
CA ALA A 51 -18.09 11.69 0.26
C ALA A 51 -16.66 11.71 -0.31
N ALA A 52 -15.70 12.24 0.44
CA ALA A 52 -14.29 12.22 0.09
C ALA A 52 -13.74 10.77 0.01
N ALA A 53 -14.19 9.87 0.90
CA ALA A 53 -13.83 8.45 0.83
C ALA A 53 -14.34 7.79 -0.46
N HIS A 54 -15.58 8.04 -0.87
CA HIS A 54 -16.11 7.55 -2.14
C HIS A 54 -15.36 8.12 -3.35
N GLU A 55 -14.98 9.40 -3.31
CA GLU A 55 -14.16 10.01 -4.37
C GLU A 55 -12.76 9.38 -4.44
N TYR A 56 -12.15 9.16 -3.28
CA TYR A 56 -10.88 8.43 -3.21
C TYR A 56 -10.99 7.05 -3.85
N LEU A 57 -12.04 6.28 -3.54
CA LEU A 57 -12.25 4.96 -4.10
C LEU A 57 -12.50 4.99 -5.61
N ARG A 58 -13.26 5.97 -6.12
CA ARG A 58 -13.44 6.18 -7.58
C ARG A 58 -12.11 6.47 -8.26
N ALA A 59 -11.27 7.32 -7.65
CA ALA A 59 -9.94 7.61 -8.18
C ALA A 59 -9.05 6.34 -8.23
N ARG A 60 -9.14 5.44 -7.25
CA ARG A 60 -8.41 4.15 -7.28
C ARG A 60 -8.91 3.23 -8.40
N GLN A 61 -10.22 3.19 -8.65
CA GLN A 61 -10.77 2.43 -9.79
C GLN A 61 -10.32 2.99 -11.14
N ASN A 62 -10.34 4.31 -11.30
CA ASN A 62 -9.86 4.96 -12.52
C ASN A 62 -8.38 4.69 -12.76
N ALA A 63 -7.55 4.78 -11.73
CA ALA A 63 -6.12 4.50 -11.82
C ALA A 63 -5.83 3.01 -12.13
N LEU A 64 -6.68 2.09 -11.68
CA LEU A 64 -6.62 0.68 -12.09
C LEU A 64 -6.96 0.53 -13.58
N ALA A 65 -8.03 1.16 -14.05
CA ALA A 65 -8.46 1.11 -15.45
C ALA A 65 -7.42 1.71 -16.40
N SER A 66 -6.70 2.76 -15.98
CA SER A 66 -5.62 3.38 -16.77
C SER A 66 -4.28 2.63 -16.68
N GLY A 67 -4.14 1.66 -15.77
CA GLY A 67 -2.89 0.95 -15.52
C GLY A 67 -1.83 1.74 -14.73
N GLU A 68 -2.20 2.89 -14.15
CA GLU A 68 -1.29 3.71 -13.34
C GLU A 68 -1.00 3.11 -11.97
N SER A 69 -2.00 2.43 -11.39
CA SER A 69 -1.84 1.77 -10.09
C SER A 69 -2.84 0.65 -9.87
N VAL A 70 -2.46 -0.30 -9.03
CA VAL A 70 -3.32 -1.38 -8.54
C VAL A 70 -3.44 -1.23 -7.02
N ALA A 71 -4.53 -0.62 -6.56
CA ALA A 71 -4.83 -0.48 -5.15
C ALA A 71 -5.77 -1.61 -4.71
N CYS A 72 -5.35 -2.36 -3.68
CA CYS A 72 -6.06 -3.51 -3.16
C CYS A 72 -6.63 -3.23 -1.78
N CYS A 73 -7.92 -3.49 -1.62
CA CYS A 73 -8.52 -3.72 -0.32
C CYS A 73 -7.98 -5.03 0.26
N VAL A 74 -7.38 -4.98 1.43
CA VAL A 74 -6.90 -6.16 2.15
C VAL A 74 -7.99 -6.62 3.09
N THR A 75 -8.50 -7.83 2.90
CA THR A 75 -9.52 -8.43 3.77
C THR A 75 -9.04 -9.73 4.40
N ASP A 76 -9.62 -10.06 5.53
CA ASP A 76 -9.49 -11.40 6.11
C ASP A 76 -10.20 -12.40 5.20
N GLU A 77 -9.51 -13.47 4.80
CA GLU A 77 -10.04 -14.44 3.83
C GLU A 77 -11.25 -15.21 4.36
N SER A 78 -11.34 -15.40 5.68
CA SER A 78 -12.40 -16.20 6.31
C SER A 78 -13.65 -15.37 6.66
N THR A 79 -13.46 -14.12 7.07
CA THR A 79 -14.57 -13.26 7.56
C THR A 79 -14.99 -12.20 6.55
N GLY A 80 -14.12 -11.84 5.61
CA GLY A 80 -14.32 -10.72 4.69
C GLY A 80 -14.10 -9.34 5.33
N GLU A 81 -13.70 -9.28 6.60
CA GLU A 81 -13.41 -8.03 7.30
C GLU A 81 -12.30 -7.25 6.61
N VAL A 82 -12.49 -5.94 6.41
CA VAL A 82 -11.45 -5.05 5.86
C VAL A 82 -10.38 -4.82 6.91
N LEU A 83 -9.13 -5.11 6.56
CA LEU A 83 -7.96 -4.99 7.44
C LEU A 83 -7.06 -3.82 7.07
N GLY A 84 -7.13 -3.34 5.83
CA GLY A 84 -6.28 -2.26 5.35
C GLY A 84 -6.19 -2.18 3.83
N ASN A 85 -5.08 -1.64 3.35
CA ASN A 85 -4.79 -1.41 1.94
C ASN A 85 -3.35 -1.81 1.63
N VAL A 86 -3.11 -2.30 0.44
CA VAL A 86 -1.80 -2.34 -0.21
C VAL A 86 -1.97 -1.86 -1.65
N ALA A 87 -1.04 -1.06 -2.15
CA ALA A 87 -1.12 -0.54 -3.51
C ALA A 87 0.22 -0.61 -4.22
N VAL A 88 0.21 -1.09 -5.46
CA VAL A 88 1.31 -0.94 -6.42
C VAL A 88 0.98 0.30 -7.25
N SER A 89 1.80 1.32 -7.20
CA SER A 89 1.57 2.64 -7.78
C SER A 89 2.78 3.17 -8.53
N ALA A 90 2.62 4.29 -9.23
CA ALA A 90 3.68 4.87 -10.06
C ALA A 90 4.28 3.83 -11.02
N ILE A 91 3.43 3.01 -11.60
CA ILE A 91 3.83 1.95 -12.52
C ILE A 91 4.46 2.60 -13.76
N THR A 92 5.71 2.25 -14.03
CA THR A 92 6.48 2.75 -15.18
C THR A 92 6.85 1.58 -16.08
N PRO A 93 6.03 1.27 -17.10
CA PRO A 93 6.23 0.08 -17.94
C PRO A 93 7.58 0.07 -18.66
N ALA A 94 8.06 1.24 -19.09
CA ALA A 94 9.35 1.37 -19.79
C ALA A 94 10.55 0.89 -18.95
N PHE A 95 10.49 1.07 -17.64
CA PHE A 95 11.53 0.61 -16.70
C PHE A 95 11.11 -0.66 -15.93
N ARG A 96 9.90 -1.14 -16.16
CA ARG A 96 9.31 -2.27 -15.43
C ARG A 96 9.43 -2.08 -13.91
N SER A 97 9.14 -0.87 -13.45
CA SER A 97 9.26 -0.48 -12.04
C SER A 97 7.96 0.10 -11.49
N ALA A 98 7.81 0.04 -10.18
CA ALA A 98 6.71 0.65 -9.46
C ALA A 98 7.09 0.95 -8.01
N ARG A 99 6.21 1.64 -7.29
CA ARG A 99 6.26 1.79 -5.85
C ARG A 99 5.16 0.96 -5.19
N VAL A 100 5.41 0.49 -3.98
CA VAL A 100 4.40 -0.16 -3.15
C VAL A 100 4.25 0.59 -1.84
N GLY A 101 3.00 0.78 -1.43
CA GLY A 101 2.65 1.38 -0.15
C GLY A 101 1.47 0.64 0.49
N TYR A 102 1.30 0.79 1.79
CA TYR A 102 0.23 0.13 2.54
C TYR A 102 -0.17 0.94 3.78
N TRP A 103 -1.35 0.65 4.27
CA TRP A 103 -1.77 0.99 5.63
C TRP A 103 -2.63 -0.14 6.21
N VAL A 104 -2.67 -0.24 7.53
CA VAL A 104 -3.42 -1.28 8.25
C VAL A 104 -4.28 -0.59 9.29
N LEU A 105 -5.56 -0.96 9.34
CA LEU A 105 -6.50 -0.45 10.35
C LEU A 105 -5.99 -0.76 11.76
N PRO A 106 -6.23 0.13 12.74
CA PRO A 106 -5.73 -0.02 14.11
C PRO A 106 -6.01 -1.39 14.72
N GLU A 107 -7.22 -1.89 14.57
CA GLU A 107 -7.69 -3.17 15.10
C GLU A 107 -7.04 -4.40 14.45
N ALA A 108 -6.45 -4.23 13.27
CA ALA A 108 -5.77 -5.29 12.53
C ALA A 108 -4.24 -5.30 12.72
N ARG A 109 -3.69 -4.33 13.46
CA ARG A 109 -2.25 -4.24 13.73
C ARG A 109 -1.77 -5.38 14.64
N GLY A 110 -0.47 -5.63 14.67
CA GLY A 110 0.12 -6.73 15.44
C GLY A 110 -0.09 -8.12 14.83
N ARG A 111 -0.97 -8.27 13.84
CA ARG A 111 -1.32 -9.53 13.17
C ARG A 111 -0.49 -9.79 11.90
N ARG A 112 0.60 -9.07 11.68
CA ARG A 112 1.46 -9.14 10.47
C ARG A 112 0.71 -8.91 9.14
N VAL A 113 -0.43 -8.22 9.16
CA VAL A 113 -1.24 -7.95 7.95
C VAL A 113 -0.41 -7.26 6.87
N ALA A 114 0.34 -6.20 7.21
CA ALA A 114 1.17 -5.47 6.27
C ALA A 114 2.20 -6.37 5.54
N THR A 115 2.94 -7.21 6.28
CA THR A 115 3.95 -8.11 5.68
C THR A 115 3.31 -9.14 4.75
N ARG A 116 2.18 -9.75 5.16
CA ARG A 116 1.45 -10.73 4.35
C ARG A 116 0.85 -10.09 3.09
N ALA A 117 0.26 -8.90 3.22
CA ALA A 117 -0.29 -8.15 2.09
C ALA A 117 0.81 -7.71 1.12
N LEU A 118 1.97 -7.25 1.64
CA LEU A 118 3.12 -6.88 0.84
C LEU A 118 3.67 -8.07 0.03
N SER A 119 3.72 -9.27 0.62
CA SER A 119 4.10 -10.50 -0.09
C SER A 119 3.18 -10.78 -1.28
N LEU A 120 1.86 -10.72 -1.07
CA LEU A 120 0.88 -10.94 -2.14
C LEU A 120 0.95 -9.85 -3.22
N ALA A 121 1.11 -8.58 -2.84
CA ALA A 121 1.28 -7.47 -3.78
C ALA A 121 2.57 -7.60 -4.60
N SER A 122 3.66 -8.10 -4.00
CA SER A 122 4.92 -8.38 -4.72
C SER A 122 4.73 -9.49 -5.75
N ARG A 123 4.00 -10.56 -5.41
CA ARG A 123 3.68 -11.63 -6.36
C ARG A 123 2.85 -11.13 -7.53
N LEU A 124 1.83 -10.29 -7.27
CA LEU A 124 1.07 -9.61 -8.33
C LEU A 124 1.98 -8.79 -9.23
N ALA A 125 2.81 -7.96 -8.64
CA ALA A 125 3.66 -7.03 -9.37
C ALA A 125 4.71 -7.74 -10.25
N PHE A 126 5.38 -8.75 -9.75
CA PHE A 126 6.37 -9.49 -10.52
C PHE A 126 5.75 -10.48 -11.50
N GLY A 127 4.69 -11.18 -11.09
CA GLY A 127 4.02 -12.20 -11.92
C GLY A 127 3.09 -11.60 -12.96
N GLU A 128 1.99 -10.99 -12.50
CA GLU A 128 0.91 -10.55 -13.41
C GLU A 128 1.24 -9.24 -14.13
N LEU A 129 1.87 -8.26 -13.41
CA LEU A 129 2.23 -6.98 -14.01
C LEU A 129 3.59 -7.02 -14.72
N GLY A 130 4.36 -8.10 -14.60
CA GLY A 130 5.64 -8.28 -15.25
C GLY A 130 6.71 -7.24 -14.85
N LEU A 131 6.57 -6.65 -13.67
CA LEU A 131 7.55 -5.68 -13.17
C LEU A 131 8.86 -6.37 -12.79
N TYR A 132 9.94 -5.61 -12.77
CA TYR A 132 11.26 -6.12 -12.38
C TYR A 132 11.73 -5.54 -11.04
N ARG A 133 11.34 -4.29 -10.74
CA ARG A 133 11.74 -3.58 -9.52
C ARG A 133 10.53 -2.96 -8.83
N ILE A 134 10.44 -3.16 -7.53
CA ILE A 134 9.44 -2.50 -6.68
C ILE A 134 10.16 -1.77 -5.56
N GLU A 135 9.83 -0.49 -5.40
CA GLU A 135 10.34 0.37 -4.33
C GLU A 135 9.31 0.50 -3.22
N LEU A 136 9.79 0.52 -1.98
CA LEU A 136 9.04 0.82 -0.79
C LEU A 136 9.76 1.92 -0.04
N ASP A 137 9.15 3.08 0.04
CA ASP A 137 9.65 4.20 0.81
C ASP A 137 8.78 4.48 2.03
N HIS A 138 9.37 4.98 3.10
CA HIS A 138 8.67 5.37 4.32
C HIS A 138 9.43 6.45 5.08
N ALA A 139 8.72 7.22 5.91
CA ALA A 139 9.31 8.26 6.74
C ALA A 139 10.49 7.75 7.57
N LEU A 140 11.55 8.53 7.64
CA LEU A 140 12.68 8.27 8.54
C LEU A 140 12.17 8.20 9.99
N GLY A 141 12.61 7.18 10.73
CA GLY A 141 12.15 6.90 12.09
C GLY A 141 10.90 6.01 12.18
N HIS A 142 10.24 5.68 11.07
CA HIS A 142 9.13 4.72 11.04
C HIS A 142 9.66 3.27 11.06
N GLU A 143 10.23 2.86 12.19
CA GLU A 143 10.87 1.54 12.33
C GLU A 143 9.96 0.36 12.06
N VAL A 144 8.65 0.49 12.29
CA VAL A 144 7.69 -0.58 11.99
C VAL A 144 7.67 -0.85 10.48
N SER A 145 7.66 0.21 9.66
CA SER A 145 7.67 0.07 8.21
C SER A 145 9.01 -0.48 7.69
N CYS A 146 10.14 -0.09 8.34
CA CYS A 146 11.44 -0.67 8.05
C CYS A 146 11.42 -2.21 8.23
N ARG A 147 10.94 -2.68 9.38
CA ARG A 147 10.81 -4.12 9.65
C ARG A 147 9.85 -4.85 8.70
N VAL A 148 8.78 -4.19 8.25
CA VAL A 148 7.87 -4.76 7.25
C VAL A 148 8.56 -4.90 5.91
N ALA A 149 9.30 -3.88 5.45
CA ALA A 149 10.07 -3.92 4.22
C ALA A 149 11.12 -5.05 4.24
N GLU A 150 11.93 -5.12 5.29
CA GLU A 150 12.97 -6.15 5.45
C GLU A 150 12.38 -7.57 5.45
N ARG A 151 11.30 -7.81 6.19
CA ARG A 151 10.60 -9.12 6.20
C ARG A 151 9.96 -9.45 4.86
N GLY A 152 9.56 -8.44 4.09
CA GLY A 152 9.06 -8.60 2.72
C GLY A 152 10.16 -8.83 1.68
N GLY A 153 11.44 -8.89 2.10
CA GLY A 153 12.57 -9.06 1.19
C GLY A 153 13.02 -7.79 0.47
N TYR A 154 12.54 -6.63 0.92
CA TYR A 154 12.94 -5.33 0.39
C TYR A 154 14.23 -4.87 1.07
N ARG A 155 15.31 -4.79 0.32
CA ARG A 155 16.61 -4.37 0.82
C ARG A 155 16.67 -2.86 0.98
N TYR A 156 17.28 -2.39 2.06
CA TYR A 156 17.56 -0.98 2.24
C TYR A 156 18.58 -0.50 1.20
N GLU A 157 18.30 0.60 0.52
CA GLU A 157 19.18 1.16 -0.51
C GLU A 157 19.66 2.58 -0.17
N GLY A 158 19.02 3.26 0.77
CA GLY A 158 19.47 4.58 1.16
C GLY A 158 18.41 5.47 1.78
N THR A 159 18.79 6.72 2.01
CA THR A 159 17.92 7.77 2.53
C THR A 159 17.67 8.82 1.45
N LEU A 160 16.40 9.08 1.17
CA LEU A 160 15.94 10.15 0.30
C LEU A 160 15.75 11.41 1.16
N ARG A 161 16.59 12.43 0.94
CA ARG A 161 16.51 13.67 1.73
C ARG A 161 15.33 14.53 1.29
N GLY A 162 14.54 14.99 2.29
CA GLY A 162 13.42 15.89 2.07
C GLY A 162 12.35 15.35 1.11
N ALA A 163 12.13 14.04 1.08
CA ALA A 163 11.33 13.38 0.04
C ALA A 163 9.83 13.29 0.35
N MET A 164 9.40 13.66 1.55
CA MET A 164 7.98 13.73 1.88
C MET A 164 7.69 14.90 2.82
N PHE A 165 6.43 15.28 2.90
CA PHE A 165 5.98 16.28 3.87
C PHE A 165 6.10 15.76 5.31
N GLU A 166 6.41 16.67 6.23
CA GLU A 166 6.42 16.38 7.64
C GLU A 166 5.00 16.46 8.20
N GLU A 167 4.55 15.41 8.87
CA GLU A 167 3.31 15.30 9.65
C GLU A 167 2.27 16.41 9.42
N GLU A 168 1.39 16.21 8.42
CA GLU A 168 0.33 17.16 8.02
C GLU A 168 0.79 18.57 7.59
N ARG A 169 2.10 18.82 7.57
CA ARG A 169 2.68 20.11 7.17
C ARG A 169 3.17 20.06 5.72
N ARG A 170 2.66 20.96 4.91
CA ARG A 170 3.08 21.09 3.48
C ARG A 170 4.20 22.10 3.25
N ASP A 171 4.65 22.76 4.31
CA ASP A 171 5.76 23.73 4.32
C ASP A 171 7.05 23.17 4.93
N ALA A 172 7.00 21.95 5.44
CA ALA A 172 8.15 21.25 6.02
C ALA A 172 8.32 19.86 5.39
N PHE A 173 9.57 19.43 5.33
CA PHE A 173 9.95 18.17 4.68
C PHE A 173 10.79 17.33 5.62
N ARG A 174 10.59 16.00 5.52
CA ARG A 174 11.41 15.01 6.20
C ARG A 174 12.00 14.00 5.24
N ASP A 175 13.02 13.31 5.69
CA ASP A 175 13.71 12.28 4.95
C ASP A 175 12.87 10.98 4.93
N MET A 176 13.14 10.15 3.93
CA MET A 176 12.55 8.82 3.79
C MET A 176 13.64 7.76 3.67
N HIS A 177 13.42 6.58 4.24
CA HIS A 177 14.17 5.39 3.86
C HIS A 177 13.59 4.80 2.57
N LEU A 178 14.50 4.42 1.67
CA LEU A 178 14.19 3.69 0.46
C LEU A 178 14.63 2.25 0.62
N HIS A 179 13.69 1.34 0.37
CA HIS A 179 13.91 -0.09 0.23
C HIS A 179 13.47 -0.53 -1.15
N ALA A 180 14.08 -1.57 -1.71
CA ALA A 180 13.65 -2.13 -2.98
C ALA A 180 13.75 -3.65 -3.00
N ARG A 181 12.92 -4.26 -3.84
CA ARG A 181 12.95 -5.69 -4.16
C ARG A 181 12.93 -5.89 -5.66
N LEU A 182 13.74 -6.82 -6.16
CA LEU A 182 13.82 -7.20 -7.56
C LEU A 182 13.11 -8.54 -7.80
N ALA A 183 12.61 -8.73 -9.02
CA ALA A 183 12.03 -10.01 -9.44
C ALA A 183 13.03 -11.19 -9.36
N SER A 184 14.33 -10.88 -9.41
CA SER A 184 15.42 -11.86 -9.27
C SER A 184 15.84 -12.14 -7.82
N ASP A 185 15.33 -11.38 -6.84
CA ASP A 185 15.62 -11.63 -5.44
C ASP A 185 14.91 -12.90 -4.95
N PRO A 186 15.50 -13.64 -4.00
CA PRO A 186 14.86 -14.83 -3.45
C PRO A 186 13.54 -14.47 -2.76
N GLU A 187 12.57 -15.41 -2.81
CA GLU A 187 11.36 -15.28 -2.02
C GLU A 187 11.69 -15.22 -0.53
N PRO A 188 11.22 -14.19 0.20
CA PRO A 188 11.43 -14.13 1.63
C PRO A 188 10.66 -15.28 2.31
N PRO A 189 11.16 -15.81 3.43
CA PRO A 189 10.41 -16.78 4.20
C PRO A 189 9.08 -16.16 4.63
N VAL A 190 8.00 -16.84 4.31
CA VAL A 190 6.66 -16.39 4.70
C VAL A 190 6.54 -16.47 6.22
N ALA A 191 6.31 -15.34 6.84
CA ALA A 191 6.21 -15.21 8.29
C ALA A 191 4.81 -15.59 8.80
#